data_998d32a22d4f431fd11fc1a47921d985
#
_entry.id   998d32a22d4f431fd11fc1a47921d985
#
_cell.length_a   1.000
_cell.length_b   1.000
_cell.length_c   1.000
_cell.angle_alpha   90.00
_cell.angle_beta   90.00
_cell.angle_gamma   90.00
#
_symmetry.space_group_name_H-M   'P 1'
#
loop_
_entity.id
_entity.type
_entity.pdbx_description
1 polymer ?
#
loop_
_entity_poly.entity_id
_entity_poly.type
_entity_poly.pdbx_seq_one_letter_code
_entity_poly.pdbx_strand_id
1 'polypeptide(L)'
;MRLGSKLYNFKFILLFVSLVAATGCYKFDSSQTVPAYISVDGINLDTYYPEEGTNSADIVDIWVYVDDGLIGVFEFPESDSLPATLPIIAEGKHKLEIRPGIKLNGISSTRVPYPYYKPIIFEEFDFIPGTVQALGELTTSYYPDVIFGWLEDFEQPEISIESASWSDTAIIRTQPENNPDAFLSSNSRYSGVIDLLSDKDEYGGTSHNSFEMQTPGTVIMLEMNFKTNNYLTLGVLIRDTYDIIEKDLLILNHSDEWKKIYINLGSNLSLYPQAIDYKIIFRAGLESELSDAHILIDNIKIVYR
;
A
#
# COMPACT_ATOMS: atom_id res chain seq x y z
N MET A 1 -50.95 -57.48 -29.70
CA MET A 1 -50.20 -56.75 -30.73
C MET A 1 -50.10 -55.28 -30.42
N ARG A 2 -49.44 -54.89 -29.31
CA ARG A 2 -49.29 -53.47 -28.88
C ARG A 2 -47.96 -53.15 -28.14
N LEU A 3 -46.97 -54.05 -28.14
CA LEU A 3 -45.66 -53.85 -27.55
C LEU A 3 -44.61 -53.24 -28.48
N GLY A 4 -44.77 -53.41 -29.81
CA GLY A 4 -43.74 -52.96 -30.75
C GLY A 4 -43.66 -51.49 -31.00
N SER A 5 -44.75 -50.70 -30.83
CA SER A 5 -44.77 -49.26 -31.11
C SER A 5 -44.12 -48.46 -30.04
N LYS A 6 -44.18 -48.89 -28.74
CA LYS A 6 -43.53 -48.19 -27.63
C LYS A 6 -42.01 -48.31 -27.65
N LEU A 7 -41.50 -49.45 -28.11
CA LEU A 7 -40.07 -49.72 -28.25
C LEU A 7 -39.44 -48.89 -29.37
N TYR A 8 -40.21 -48.68 -30.46
CA TYR A 8 -39.75 -47.87 -31.60
C TYR A 8 -39.65 -46.38 -31.26
N ASN A 9 -40.66 -45.87 -30.53
CA ASN A 9 -40.67 -44.51 -30.08
C ASN A 9 -39.55 -44.22 -29.03
N PHE A 10 -39.23 -45.21 -28.18
CA PHE A 10 -38.16 -45.07 -27.20
C PHE A 10 -36.78 -45.02 -27.86
N LYS A 11 -36.55 -45.85 -28.90
CA LYS A 11 -35.30 -45.81 -29.69
C LYS A 11 -35.15 -44.51 -30.47
N PHE A 12 -36.26 -43.93 -30.98
CA PHE A 12 -36.24 -42.66 -31.69
C PHE A 12 -35.94 -41.50 -30.78
N ILE A 13 -36.50 -41.50 -29.54
CA ILE A 13 -36.20 -40.50 -28.51
C ILE A 13 -34.74 -40.61 -28.07
N LEU A 14 -34.21 -41.80 -27.88
CA LEU A 14 -32.81 -42.01 -27.50
C LEU A 14 -31.85 -41.52 -28.59
N LEU A 15 -32.18 -41.78 -29.86
CA LEU A 15 -31.40 -41.30 -31.01
C LEU A 15 -31.45 -39.77 -31.13
N PHE A 16 -32.61 -39.15 -30.87
CA PHE A 16 -32.78 -37.72 -30.93
C PHE A 16 -32.04 -37.03 -29.79
N VAL A 17 -32.07 -37.56 -28.55
CA VAL A 17 -31.30 -37.07 -27.39
C VAL A 17 -29.80 -37.23 -27.65
N SER A 18 -29.35 -38.33 -28.26
CA SER A 18 -27.95 -38.52 -28.65
C SER A 18 -27.50 -37.51 -29.71
N LEU A 19 -28.36 -37.19 -30.69
CA LEU A 19 -28.06 -36.20 -31.73
C LEU A 19 -27.98 -34.75 -31.15
N VAL A 20 -28.86 -34.41 -30.20
CA VAL A 20 -28.84 -33.11 -29.52
C VAL A 20 -27.63 -32.98 -28.57
N ALA A 21 -27.21 -34.07 -27.92
CA ALA A 21 -26.01 -34.10 -27.10
C ALA A 21 -24.71 -33.96 -27.93
N ALA A 22 -24.71 -34.37 -29.21
CA ALA A 22 -23.56 -34.24 -30.10
C ALA A 22 -23.36 -32.82 -30.66
N THR A 23 -24.38 -31.94 -30.59
CA THR A 23 -24.25 -30.54 -31.05
C THR A 23 -23.83 -29.56 -29.95
N GLY A 24 -23.60 -30.07 -28.72
CA GLY A 24 -23.34 -29.25 -27.52
C GLY A 24 -21.92 -28.76 -27.32
N CYS A 25 -20.95 -29.12 -28.15
CA CYS A 25 -19.54 -28.73 -27.92
C CYS A 25 -18.83 -28.39 -29.23
N TYR A 26 -19.17 -27.28 -29.87
CA TYR A 26 -18.27 -26.63 -30.83
C TYR A 26 -18.67 -25.14 -30.99
N LYS A 27 -18.47 -24.34 -29.95
CA LYS A 27 -18.09 -22.95 -30.17
C LYS A 27 -16.59 -22.84 -29.89
N PHE A 28 -15.80 -23.48 -30.68
CA PHE A 28 -14.42 -23.05 -30.86
C PHE A 28 -14.52 -21.78 -31.70
N ASP A 29 -14.56 -20.64 -31.01
CA ASP A 29 -14.47 -19.34 -31.64
C ASP A 29 -13.02 -19.18 -32.10
N SER A 30 -12.80 -19.38 -33.42
CA SER A 30 -11.48 -19.19 -34.03
C SER A 30 -11.03 -17.74 -34.01
N SER A 31 -11.86 -16.83 -33.48
CA SER A 31 -11.55 -15.41 -33.20
C SER A 31 -11.12 -15.17 -31.75
N GLN A 32 -10.98 -16.18 -30.90
CA GLN A 32 -10.42 -16.01 -29.58
C GLN A 32 -8.98 -15.55 -29.72
N THR A 33 -8.75 -14.27 -29.36
CA THR A 33 -7.42 -13.67 -29.33
C THR A 33 -6.58 -14.37 -28.26
N VAL A 34 -5.46 -14.96 -28.66
CA VAL A 34 -4.50 -15.54 -27.71
C VAL A 34 -3.86 -14.38 -26.94
N PRO A 35 -3.94 -14.35 -25.60
CA PRO A 35 -3.31 -13.26 -24.85
C PRO A 35 -1.79 -13.33 -24.94
N ALA A 36 -1.16 -12.18 -24.94
CA ALA A 36 0.24 -12.03 -24.52
C ALA A 36 0.31 -12.06 -22.99
N TYR A 37 1.46 -12.38 -22.44
CA TYR A 37 1.67 -12.36 -20.98
C TYR A 37 2.87 -11.49 -20.66
N ILE A 38 2.77 -10.71 -19.59
CA ILE A 38 3.92 -10.05 -18.96
C ILE A 38 4.14 -10.65 -17.58
N SER A 39 5.37 -10.68 -17.10
CA SER A 39 5.68 -11.01 -15.71
C SER A 39 6.53 -9.90 -15.09
N VAL A 40 6.22 -9.54 -13.84
CA VAL A 40 6.93 -8.54 -13.04
C VAL A 40 7.35 -9.20 -11.73
N ASP A 41 8.63 -9.14 -11.41
CA ASP A 41 9.19 -9.76 -10.22
C ASP A 41 8.94 -8.88 -8.97
N GLY A 42 9.00 -7.56 -9.13
CA GLY A 42 8.77 -6.59 -8.06
C GLY A 42 8.92 -5.15 -8.57
N ILE A 43 8.61 -4.18 -7.72
CA ILE A 43 8.87 -2.77 -7.98
C ILE A 43 9.62 -2.17 -6.80
N ASN A 44 10.82 -1.67 -7.04
CA ASN A 44 11.63 -0.97 -6.08
C ASN A 44 11.39 0.54 -6.16
N LEU A 45 11.37 1.21 -5.00
CA LEU A 45 11.37 2.66 -4.93
C LEU A 45 12.82 3.16 -4.94
N ASP A 46 13.13 4.09 -5.82
CA ASP A 46 14.39 4.85 -5.82
C ASP A 46 14.14 6.25 -5.27
N THR A 47 14.97 6.70 -4.33
CA THR A 47 14.85 7.99 -3.67
C THR A 47 16.16 8.75 -3.63
N TYR A 48 16.07 10.07 -3.74
CA TYR A 48 17.16 10.95 -3.36
C TYR A 48 17.12 11.20 -1.86
N TYR A 49 17.84 10.36 -1.11
CA TYR A 49 17.77 10.31 0.35
C TYR A 49 17.80 11.67 1.08
N PRO A 50 18.67 12.66 0.71
CA PRO A 50 18.73 13.94 1.42
C PRO A 50 17.44 14.76 1.41
N GLU A 51 16.55 14.53 0.43
CA GLU A 51 15.30 15.29 0.26
C GLU A 51 14.06 14.42 0.43
N GLU A 52 14.15 13.13 0.07
CA GLU A 52 13.02 12.21 0.01
C GLU A 52 13.04 11.16 1.14
N GLY A 53 14.14 11.09 1.90
CA GLY A 53 14.35 10.07 2.93
C GLY A 53 14.61 8.69 2.34
N THR A 54 14.38 7.64 3.13
CA THR A 54 14.67 6.27 2.74
C THR A 54 13.78 5.79 1.59
N ASN A 55 14.24 4.74 0.89
CA ASN A 55 13.48 4.05 -0.15
C ASN A 55 12.53 2.96 0.38
N SER A 56 12.19 3.01 1.67
CA SER A 56 11.23 2.08 2.26
C SER A 56 9.86 2.23 1.59
N ALA A 57 9.35 1.15 0.99
CA ALA A 57 8.06 1.07 0.33
C ALA A 57 7.41 -0.29 0.59
N ASP A 58 6.08 -0.33 0.54
CA ASP A 58 5.27 -1.56 0.54
C ASP A 58 4.34 -1.50 -0.69
N ILE A 59 4.93 -1.80 -1.86
CA ILE A 59 4.21 -1.88 -3.12
C ILE A 59 3.68 -3.30 -3.24
N VAL A 60 2.37 -3.45 -3.10
CA VAL A 60 1.71 -4.77 -2.96
C VAL A 60 1.04 -5.26 -4.23
N ASP A 61 0.82 -4.37 -5.19
CA ASP A 61 0.19 -4.69 -6.46
C ASP A 61 0.65 -3.76 -7.58
N ILE A 62 0.29 -4.13 -8.80
CA ILE A 62 0.50 -3.34 -10.00
C ILE A 62 -0.81 -3.10 -10.72
N TRP A 63 -1.00 -1.86 -11.17
CA TRP A 63 -2.10 -1.42 -12.00
C TRP A 63 -1.60 -1.30 -13.42
N VAL A 64 -2.10 -2.15 -14.31
CA VAL A 64 -1.61 -2.27 -15.68
C VAL A 64 -2.56 -1.62 -16.64
N TYR A 65 -2.01 -0.72 -17.46
CA TYR A 65 -2.74 -0.01 -18.52
C TYR A 65 -2.08 -0.30 -19.86
N VAL A 66 -2.93 -0.47 -20.89
CA VAL A 66 -2.50 -0.56 -22.30
C VAL A 66 -3.25 0.53 -23.07
N ASP A 67 -2.54 1.39 -23.78
CA ASP A 67 -3.09 2.54 -24.50
C ASP A 67 -4.05 3.36 -23.63
N ASP A 68 -3.61 3.66 -22.40
CA ASP A 68 -4.35 4.39 -21.35
C ASP A 68 -5.61 3.67 -20.81
N GLY A 69 -5.93 2.48 -21.31
CA GLY A 69 -7.02 1.63 -20.80
C GLY A 69 -6.55 0.72 -19.66
N LEU A 70 -7.25 0.74 -18.51
CA LEU A 70 -6.95 -0.18 -17.40
C LEU A 70 -7.28 -1.62 -17.83
N ILE A 71 -6.26 -2.48 -17.81
CA ILE A 71 -6.39 -3.92 -18.07
C ILE A 71 -6.75 -4.67 -16.79
N GLY A 72 -6.10 -4.34 -15.67
CA GLY A 72 -6.36 -4.98 -14.40
C GLY A 72 -5.42 -4.56 -13.30
N VAL A 73 -5.71 -5.07 -12.10
CA VAL A 73 -4.89 -4.92 -10.89
C VAL A 73 -4.42 -6.30 -10.47
N PHE A 74 -3.13 -6.45 -10.26
CA PHE A 74 -2.50 -7.74 -10.00
C PHE A 74 -1.62 -7.65 -8.77
N GLU A 75 -1.91 -8.51 -7.80
CA GLU A 75 -1.15 -8.58 -6.54
C GLU A 75 0.19 -9.27 -6.77
N PHE A 76 1.23 -8.79 -6.10
CA PHE A 76 2.44 -9.58 -5.95
C PHE A 76 2.12 -10.78 -5.07
N PRO A 77 2.55 -11.99 -5.46
CA PRO A 77 2.38 -13.18 -4.64
C PRO A 77 3.06 -13.01 -3.28
N GLU A 78 2.44 -13.49 -2.20
CA GLU A 78 3.03 -13.46 -0.85
C GLU A 78 4.32 -14.29 -0.71
N SER A 79 4.58 -15.16 -1.68
CA SER A 79 5.81 -15.97 -1.71
C SER A 79 6.76 -15.42 -2.77
N ASP A 80 7.98 -15.11 -2.38
CA ASP A 80 9.10 -14.63 -3.22
C ASP A 80 9.46 -15.53 -4.41
N SER A 81 8.71 -16.60 -4.63
CA SER A 81 9.06 -17.64 -5.61
C SER A 81 8.37 -17.52 -6.97
N LEU A 82 7.39 -16.63 -7.13
CA LEU A 82 6.66 -16.50 -8.40
C LEU A 82 6.41 -15.02 -8.75
N PRO A 83 6.80 -14.59 -9.96
CA PRO A 83 6.47 -13.25 -10.45
C PRO A 83 4.96 -13.11 -10.68
N ALA A 84 4.43 -11.89 -10.52
CA ALA A 84 3.08 -11.57 -10.96
C ALA A 84 3.00 -11.73 -12.48
N THR A 85 2.25 -12.73 -12.95
CA THR A 85 2.09 -13.01 -14.38
C THR A 85 0.69 -12.63 -14.85
N LEU A 86 0.61 -11.78 -15.87
CA LEU A 86 -0.62 -11.13 -16.31
C LEU A 86 -0.95 -11.47 -17.77
N PRO A 87 -2.18 -11.96 -18.07
CA PRO A 87 -2.67 -12.06 -19.43
C PRO A 87 -3.12 -10.69 -19.94
N ILE A 88 -2.68 -10.32 -21.14
CA ILE A 88 -3.02 -9.06 -21.81
C ILE A 88 -3.52 -9.38 -23.22
N ILE A 89 -4.72 -8.94 -23.55
CA ILE A 89 -5.28 -9.09 -24.88
C ILE A 89 -4.80 -7.93 -25.76
N ALA A 90 -3.54 -8.03 -26.21
CA ALA A 90 -2.93 -7.11 -27.14
C ALA A 90 -1.92 -7.87 -28.03
N GLU A 91 -1.67 -7.37 -29.22
CA GLU A 91 -0.71 -7.88 -30.21
C GLU A 91 -0.01 -6.73 -30.92
N GLY A 92 1.33 -6.81 -31.02
CA GLY A 92 2.14 -5.76 -31.63
C GLY A 92 2.46 -4.64 -30.66
N LYS A 93 2.81 -3.48 -31.21
CA LYS A 93 3.30 -2.33 -30.44
C LYS A 93 2.17 -1.52 -29.83
N HIS A 94 2.20 -1.39 -28.52
CA HIS A 94 1.27 -0.59 -27.72
C HIS A 94 2.03 0.13 -26.60
N LYS A 95 1.44 1.17 -26.05
CA LYS A 95 1.91 1.78 -24.81
C LYS A 95 1.53 0.87 -23.64
N LEU A 96 2.53 0.40 -22.89
CA LEU A 96 2.32 -0.30 -21.63
C LEU A 96 2.68 0.65 -20.48
N GLU A 97 1.76 0.83 -19.53
CA GLU A 97 1.98 1.63 -18.33
C GLU A 97 1.68 0.79 -17.09
N ILE A 98 2.62 0.78 -16.14
CA ILE A 98 2.52 0.07 -14.88
C ILE A 98 2.59 1.10 -13.74
N ARG A 99 1.55 1.15 -12.91
CA ARG A 99 1.50 2.01 -11.73
C ARG A 99 1.64 1.18 -10.46
N PRO A 100 2.58 1.53 -9.57
CA PRO A 100 2.72 0.90 -8.27
C PRO A 100 1.47 1.12 -7.41
N GLY A 101 0.95 0.06 -6.80
CA GLY A 101 -0.22 0.10 -5.93
C GLY A 101 0.12 -0.21 -4.48
N ILE A 102 -0.65 0.39 -3.58
CA ILE A 102 -0.49 0.29 -2.13
C ILE A 102 -1.82 -0.03 -1.44
N LYS A 103 -1.75 -0.51 -0.20
CA LYS A 103 -2.91 -0.62 0.69
C LYS A 103 -3.16 0.72 1.38
N LEU A 104 -4.27 1.38 1.03
CA LEU A 104 -4.61 2.67 1.61
C LEU A 104 -5.18 2.51 3.04
N ASN A 105 -4.69 3.32 3.97
CA ASN A 105 -5.09 3.32 5.39
C ASN A 105 -4.90 1.96 6.08
N GLY A 106 -3.98 1.13 5.61
CA GLY A 106 -3.76 -0.22 6.13
C GLY A 106 -4.92 -1.21 5.86
N ILE A 107 -5.89 -0.84 5.02
CA ILE A 107 -7.05 -1.68 4.70
C ILE A 107 -6.72 -2.58 3.51
N SER A 108 -6.65 -3.89 3.74
CA SER A 108 -6.25 -4.87 2.72
C SER A 108 -7.13 -4.89 1.47
N SER A 109 -8.41 -4.53 1.59
CA SER A 109 -9.34 -4.45 0.47
C SER A 109 -9.33 -3.11 -0.26
N THR A 110 -8.68 -2.09 0.28
CA THR A 110 -8.61 -0.76 -0.34
C THR A 110 -7.25 -0.57 -0.99
N ARG A 111 -7.17 -0.91 -2.27
CA ARG A 111 -5.96 -0.83 -3.08
C ARG A 111 -6.09 0.32 -4.05
N VAL A 112 -5.05 1.11 -4.17
CA VAL A 112 -4.99 2.27 -5.06
C VAL A 112 -3.59 2.42 -5.66
N PRO A 113 -3.46 2.94 -6.90
CA PRO A 113 -2.17 3.41 -7.36
C PRO A 113 -1.67 4.50 -6.41
N TYR A 114 -0.41 4.43 -5.99
CA TYR A 114 0.12 5.48 -5.13
C TYR A 114 0.28 6.79 -5.93
N PRO A 115 -0.36 7.89 -5.52
CA PRO A 115 -0.48 9.08 -6.36
C PRO A 115 0.85 9.81 -6.59
N TYR A 116 1.86 9.53 -5.76
CA TYR A 116 3.14 10.24 -5.78
C TYR A 116 4.27 9.46 -6.42
N TYR A 117 4.07 8.17 -6.76
CA TYR A 117 5.05 7.41 -7.54
C TYR A 117 4.81 7.58 -9.02
N LYS A 118 5.90 7.73 -9.76
CA LYS A 118 5.85 7.77 -11.23
C LYS A 118 5.39 6.42 -11.78
N PRO A 119 4.54 6.41 -12.80
CA PRO A 119 4.29 5.20 -13.56
C PRO A 119 5.56 4.77 -14.32
N ILE A 120 5.68 3.48 -14.53
CA ILE A 120 6.71 2.88 -15.38
C ILE A 120 6.09 2.72 -16.76
N ILE A 121 6.66 3.38 -17.77
CA ILE A 121 6.07 3.49 -19.11
C ILE A 121 7.00 2.89 -20.16
N PHE A 122 6.45 2.02 -20.99
CA PHE A 122 7.06 1.49 -22.20
C PHE A 122 6.23 2.01 -23.38
N GLU A 123 6.73 3.00 -24.11
CA GLU A 123 5.98 3.70 -25.18
C GLU A 123 5.63 2.80 -26.38
N GLU A 124 6.48 1.82 -26.69
CA GLU A 124 6.29 0.88 -27.81
C GLU A 124 6.62 -0.56 -27.36
N PHE A 125 5.85 -1.08 -26.39
CA PHE A 125 5.99 -2.47 -25.95
C PHE A 125 5.36 -3.40 -26.99
N ASP A 126 6.13 -4.36 -27.52
CA ASP A 126 5.68 -5.30 -28.55
C ASP A 126 5.08 -6.56 -27.89
N PHE A 127 3.75 -6.62 -27.80
CA PHE A 127 3.04 -7.76 -27.23
C PHE A 127 3.04 -8.94 -28.20
N ILE A 128 3.61 -10.07 -27.75
CA ILE A 128 3.71 -11.31 -28.54
C ILE A 128 2.70 -12.34 -27.99
N PRO A 129 1.59 -12.61 -28.70
CA PRO A 129 0.59 -13.56 -28.27
C PRO A 129 1.16 -14.95 -27.95
N GLY A 130 0.68 -15.56 -26.86
CA GLY A 130 1.07 -16.90 -26.42
C GLY A 130 2.45 -16.98 -25.75
N THR A 131 3.13 -15.84 -25.52
CA THR A 131 4.44 -15.81 -24.86
C THR A 131 4.37 -15.06 -23.53
N VAL A 132 5.24 -15.43 -22.58
CA VAL A 132 5.49 -14.68 -21.35
C VAL A 132 6.71 -13.80 -21.56
N GLN A 133 6.52 -12.49 -21.48
CA GLN A 133 7.57 -11.50 -21.60
C GLN A 133 7.94 -11.01 -20.19
N ALA A 134 9.11 -11.41 -19.69
CA ALA A 134 9.57 -11.05 -18.36
C ALA A 134 10.10 -9.61 -18.34
N LEU A 135 9.55 -8.76 -17.47
CA LEU A 135 10.01 -7.40 -17.22
C LEU A 135 11.04 -7.33 -16.07
N GLY A 136 11.11 -8.40 -15.25
CA GLY A 136 12.02 -8.47 -14.11
C GLY A 136 11.63 -7.52 -12.98
N GLU A 137 12.63 -7.09 -12.20
CA GLU A 137 12.52 -6.05 -11.20
C GLU A 137 12.37 -4.68 -11.88
N LEU A 138 11.34 -3.95 -11.53
CA LEU A 138 11.11 -2.59 -12.02
C LEU A 138 11.51 -1.55 -10.97
N THR A 139 11.66 -0.30 -11.38
CA THR A 139 11.99 0.79 -10.46
C THR A 139 11.06 1.97 -10.71
N THR A 140 10.54 2.53 -9.63
CA THR A 140 9.81 3.79 -9.62
C THR A 140 10.50 4.84 -8.77
N SER A 141 10.10 6.09 -8.85
CA SER A 141 10.54 7.19 -7.98
C SER A 141 9.38 8.13 -7.72
N TYR A 142 9.53 9.05 -6.78
CA TYR A 142 8.56 10.11 -6.60
C TYR A 142 8.53 11.06 -7.81
N TYR A 143 7.38 11.70 -8.03
CA TYR A 143 7.33 12.80 -8.99
C TYR A 143 8.21 13.96 -8.50
N PRO A 144 8.86 14.72 -9.41
CA PRO A 144 9.83 15.76 -9.04
C PRO A 144 9.22 16.98 -8.36
N ASP A 145 7.91 17.14 -8.41
CA ASP A 145 7.14 18.22 -7.79
C ASP A 145 6.43 17.80 -6.49
N VAL A 146 6.77 16.62 -5.96
CA VAL A 146 6.31 16.15 -4.66
C VAL A 146 7.02 16.92 -3.56
N ILE A 147 6.27 17.31 -2.55
CA ILE A 147 6.76 18.02 -1.36
C ILE A 147 6.75 17.07 -0.18
N PHE A 148 7.87 17.02 0.53
CA PHE A 148 8.02 16.29 1.78
C PHE A 148 7.89 17.30 2.93
N GLY A 149 6.67 17.45 3.44
CA GLY A 149 6.37 18.44 4.50
C GLY A 149 6.98 18.08 5.85
N TRP A 150 7.25 16.82 6.07
CA TRP A 150 7.95 16.31 7.26
C TRP A 150 8.60 14.97 6.94
N LEU A 151 9.85 14.81 7.43
CA LEU A 151 10.63 13.58 7.39
C LEU A 151 11.20 13.30 8.78
N GLU A 152 11.00 12.07 9.28
CA GLU A 152 11.65 11.56 10.48
C GLU A 152 12.06 10.10 10.25
N ASP A 153 13.34 9.86 10.17
CA ASP A 153 13.95 8.54 9.96
C ASP A 153 14.90 8.14 11.10
N PHE A 154 14.93 8.94 12.17
CA PHE A 154 15.77 8.72 13.35
C PHE A 154 17.27 8.64 13.09
N GLU A 155 17.74 8.93 11.88
CA GLU A 155 19.19 8.90 11.56
C GLU A 155 19.93 10.10 12.15
N GLN A 156 19.22 11.20 12.45
CA GLN A 156 19.78 12.34 13.15
C GLN A 156 19.69 12.18 14.67
N PRO A 157 20.62 12.76 15.45
CA PRO A 157 20.57 12.70 16.93
C PRO A 157 19.32 13.35 17.53
N GLU A 158 18.79 14.38 16.89
CA GLU A 158 17.60 15.12 17.32
C GLU A 158 16.38 14.48 16.68
N ILE A 159 15.42 14.08 17.54
CA ILE A 159 14.16 13.49 17.11
C ILE A 159 13.16 14.62 16.90
N SER A 160 12.51 14.67 15.76
CA SER A 160 11.50 15.69 15.43
C SER A 160 10.09 15.36 15.92
N ILE A 161 9.99 14.65 17.06
CA ILE A 161 8.75 14.34 17.76
C ILE A 161 8.88 14.82 19.21
N GLU A 162 8.01 15.74 19.60
CA GLU A 162 7.96 16.32 20.94
C GLU A 162 7.00 15.53 21.82
N SER A 163 7.42 15.14 23.03
CA SER A 163 6.53 14.49 23.97
C SER A 163 5.49 15.48 24.52
N ALA A 164 4.25 15.03 24.64
CA ALA A 164 3.18 15.79 25.29
C ALA A 164 3.49 15.95 26.80
N SER A 165 2.99 17.03 27.40
CA SER A 165 3.24 17.33 28.83
C SER A 165 2.65 16.28 29.80
N TRP A 166 1.71 15.49 29.35
CA TRP A 166 1.07 14.41 30.12
C TRP A 166 1.68 13.02 29.85
N SER A 167 2.62 12.93 28.91
CA SER A 167 3.27 11.66 28.55
C SER A 167 4.23 11.22 29.66
N ASP A 168 4.12 9.97 30.11
CA ASP A 168 4.98 9.38 31.13
C ASP A 168 6.33 8.91 30.58
N THR A 169 6.40 8.69 29.28
CA THR A 169 7.60 8.25 28.56
C THR A 169 7.86 9.11 27.33
N ALA A 170 8.97 8.90 26.68
CA ALA A 170 9.35 9.60 25.46
C ALA A 170 9.80 8.59 24.40
N ILE A 171 9.65 8.97 23.14
CA ILE A 171 10.30 8.23 22.06
C ILE A 171 11.81 8.43 22.13
N ILE A 172 12.56 7.36 22.01
CA ILE A 172 14.03 7.38 22.00
C ILE A 172 14.56 6.68 20.76
N ARG A 173 15.77 7.05 20.33
CA ARG A 173 16.46 6.35 19.24
C ARG A 173 16.97 5.00 19.69
N THR A 174 16.79 4.01 18.86
CA THR A 174 17.35 2.68 19.04
C THR A 174 18.03 2.18 17.74
N GLN A 175 18.79 1.12 17.83
CA GLN A 175 19.51 0.51 16.70
C GLN A 175 19.64 -1.00 16.95
N PRO A 176 19.92 -1.83 15.92
CA PRO A 176 19.93 -3.29 16.06
C PRO A 176 20.86 -3.83 17.13
N GLU A 177 21.95 -3.14 17.44
CA GLU A 177 22.89 -3.55 18.48
C GLU A 177 22.29 -3.47 19.90
N ASN A 178 21.32 -2.59 20.12
CA ASN A 178 20.64 -2.40 21.41
C ASN A 178 19.24 -3.02 21.42
N ASN A 179 18.59 -3.04 20.28
CA ASN A 179 17.26 -3.61 20.09
C ASN A 179 17.21 -4.36 18.76
N PRO A 180 17.21 -5.71 18.78
CA PRO A 180 17.23 -6.51 17.55
C PRO A 180 16.01 -6.30 16.67
N ASP A 181 14.96 -5.69 17.19
CA ASP A 181 13.74 -5.36 16.47
C ASP A 181 13.80 -4.00 15.75
N ALA A 182 14.87 -3.21 15.94
CA ALA A 182 15.03 -1.95 15.22
C ALA A 182 15.07 -2.16 13.70
N PHE A 183 14.50 -1.21 12.95
CA PHE A 183 14.47 -1.26 11.49
C PHE A 183 15.91 -1.18 10.94
N LEU A 184 16.20 -2.01 9.96
CA LEU A 184 17.50 -2.01 9.29
C LEU A 184 17.31 -2.14 7.78
N SER A 185 17.84 -1.17 7.06
CA SER A 185 17.94 -1.20 5.60
C SER A 185 19.27 -0.60 5.14
N SER A 186 19.46 -0.49 3.84
CA SER A 186 20.67 0.12 3.29
C SER A 186 20.88 1.59 3.71
N ASN A 187 19.78 2.30 3.98
CA ASN A 187 19.78 3.74 4.29
C ASN A 187 19.11 4.07 5.65
N SER A 188 18.82 3.07 6.46
CA SER A 188 18.22 3.26 7.78
C SER A 188 18.86 2.29 8.76
N ARG A 189 19.39 2.82 9.86
CA ARG A 189 20.04 2.09 10.94
C ARG A 189 19.36 2.32 12.27
N TYR A 190 18.74 3.46 12.44
CA TYR A 190 18.10 3.85 13.70
C TYR A 190 16.58 3.86 13.51
N SER A 191 15.88 3.61 14.61
CA SER A 191 14.41 3.71 14.69
C SER A 191 14.02 4.43 15.95
N GLY A 192 12.81 4.94 16.01
CA GLY A 192 12.19 5.39 17.25
C GLY A 192 11.58 4.20 18.00
N VAL A 193 11.79 4.14 19.31
CA VAL A 193 11.12 3.19 20.20
C VAL A 193 10.42 3.94 21.33
N ILE A 194 9.20 3.52 21.62
CA ILE A 194 8.38 3.96 22.74
C ILE A 194 8.19 2.73 23.63
N ASP A 195 8.75 2.82 24.85
CA ASP A 195 8.61 1.77 25.85
C ASP A 195 7.54 2.18 26.85
N LEU A 196 6.48 1.38 26.96
CA LEU A 196 5.44 1.51 27.98
C LEU A 196 5.65 0.45 29.06
N LEU A 197 5.58 0.89 30.32
CA LEU A 197 5.73 0.08 31.51
C LEU A 197 4.58 0.39 32.46
N SER A 198 4.34 -0.46 33.46
CA SER A 198 3.25 -0.28 34.43
C SER A 198 3.31 1.02 35.25
N ASP A 199 4.48 1.68 35.35
CA ASP A 199 4.70 2.98 35.99
C ASP A 199 4.91 4.12 35.00
N LYS A 200 4.85 3.83 33.70
CA LYS A 200 4.97 4.75 32.56
C LYS A 200 4.07 4.26 31.44
N ASP A 201 2.79 4.28 31.69
CA ASP A 201 1.79 3.57 30.90
C ASP A 201 1.13 4.43 29.80
N GLU A 202 1.41 5.73 29.77
CA GLU A 202 0.88 6.65 28.77
C GLU A 202 1.99 7.31 27.93
N TYR A 203 1.79 7.34 26.62
CA TYR A 203 2.63 8.07 25.67
C TYR A 203 1.79 9.01 24.82
N GLY A 204 2.28 10.23 24.69
CA GLY A 204 1.82 11.21 23.72
C GLY A 204 3.00 11.89 23.04
N GLY A 205 2.95 11.96 21.72
CA GLY A 205 3.95 12.64 20.91
C GLY A 205 3.32 13.48 19.82
N THR A 206 3.98 14.55 19.43
CA THR A 206 3.53 15.47 18.36
C THR A 206 4.71 15.80 17.45
N SER A 207 4.51 15.78 16.13
CA SER A 207 5.55 16.21 15.20
C SER A 207 6.01 17.62 15.52
N HIS A 208 7.32 17.87 15.52
CA HIS A 208 7.86 19.22 15.73
C HIS A 208 7.40 20.15 14.61
N ASN A 209 7.53 19.70 13.35
CA ASN A 209 7.12 20.45 12.19
C ASN A 209 5.60 20.36 11.96
N SER A 210 5.01 21.48 11.58
CA SER A 210 3.66 21.54 11.05
C SER A 210 3.69 21.58 9.52
N PHE A 211 2.58 21.19 8.92
CA PHE A 211 2.37 21.29 7.46
C PHE A 211 1.04 21.98 7.16
N GLU A 212 0.94 22.56 5.99
CA GLU A 212 -0.25 23.27 5.53
C GLU A 212 -0.93 22.50 4.39
N MET A 213 -2.25 22.56 4.34
CA MET A 213 -3.00 22.09 3.18
C MET A 213 -3.20 23.25 2.22
N GLN A 214 -2.51 23.23 1.08
CA GLN A 214 -2.50 24.31 0.09
C GLN A 214 -3.90 24.62 -0.47
N THR A 215 -4.69 23.59 -0.73
CA THR A 215 -6.07 23.71 -1.23
C THR A 215 -6.93 22.58 -0.66
N PRO A 216 -8.22 22.84 -0.35
CA PRO A 216 -9.14 21.78 0.02
C PRO A 216 -9.22 20.69 -1.06
N GLY A 217 -9.10 19.43 -0.64
CA GLY A 217 -9.09 18.28 -1.54
C GLY A 217 -7.70 17.83 -2.02
N THR A 218 -6.62 18.53 -1.64
CA THR A 218 -5.26 18.03 -1.83
C THR A 218 -5.12 16.67 -1.15
N VAL A 219 -4.59 15.71 -1.87
CA VAL A 219 -4.19 14.44 -1.26
C VAL A 219 -2.95 14.72 -0.41
N ILE A 220 -2.98 14.36 0.85
CA ILE A 220 -1.84 14.43 1.76
C ILE A 220 -1.66 13.04 2.35
N MET A 221 -0.50 12.44 2.14
CA MET A 221 -0.21 11.10 2.60
C MET A 221 0.75 11.14 3.78
N LEU A 222 0.43 10.40 4.83
CA LEU A 222 1.38 10.00 5.86
C LEU A 222 1.86 8.59 5.52
N GLU A 223 3.17 8.45 5.35
CA GLU A 223 3.85 7.17 5.22
C GLU A 223 4.61 6.87 6.51
N MET A 224 4.61 5.63 6.97
CA MET A 224 5.37 5.25 8.16
C MET A 224 5.62 3.75 8.20
N ASN A 225 6.80 3.33 8.66
CA ASN A 225 7.05 1.96 9.09
C ASN A 225 6.73 1.82 10.58
N PHE A 226 6.18 0.67 10.98
CA PHE A 226 5.93 0.36 12.38
C PHE A 226 6.03 -1.14 12.68
N LYS A 227 6.39 -1.44 13.93
CA LYS A 227 6.33 -2.77 14.53
C LYS A 227 5.93 -2.56 15.99
N THR A 228 4.90 -3.28 16.48
CA THR A 228 4.35 -3.01 17.81
C THR A 228 3.61 -4.21 18.39
N ASN A 229 3.75 -4.41 19.68
CA ASN A 229 2.94 -5.34 20.46
C ASN A 229 1.81 -4.64 21.25
N ASN A 230 1.56 -3.35 20.99
CA ASN A 230 0.52 -2.54 21.64
C ASN A 230 -0.21 -1.69 20.60
N TYR A 231 -1.41 -1.22 20.90
CA TYR A 231 -2.10 -0.27 20.02
C TYR A 231 -1.38 1.07 19.99
N LEU A 232 -1.26 1.65 18.79
CA LEU A 232 -0.79 3.03 18.59
C LEU A 232 -1.86 3.82 17.84
N THR A 233 -2.39 4.85 18.46
CA THR A 233 -3.32 5.79 17.84
C THR A 233 -2.56 6.87 17.10
N LEU A 234 -2.90 7.04 15.82
CA LEU A 234 -2.42 8.13 14.98
C LEU A 234 -3.54 9.16 14.82
N GLY A 235 -3.19 10.42 14.92
CA GLY A 235 -4.11 11.52 14.78
C GLY A 235 -3.46 12.77 14.21
N VAL A 236 -4.23 13.84 14.15
CA VAL A 236 -3.78 15.16 13.75
C VAL A 236 -4.18 16.19 14.80
N LEU A 237 -3.28 17.10 15.06
CA LEU A 237 -3.54 18.34 15.78
C LEU A 237 -3.78 19.41 14.72
N ILE A 238 -4.93 20.03 14.78
CA ILE A 238 -5.42 21.02 13.82
C ILE A 238 -5.42 22.37 14.52
N ARG A 239 -4.64 23.30 14.04
CA ARG A 239 -4.59 24.65 14.57
C ARG A 239 -5.38 25.58 13.66
N ASP A 240 -6.39 26.23 14.18
CA ASP A 240 -7.04 27.35 13.53
C ASP A 240 -6.75 28.69 14.26
N THR A 241 -7.41 29.76 13.88
CA THR A 241 -7.21 31.09 14.46
C THR A 241 -7.62 31.17 15.95
N TYR A 242 -8.53 30.31 16.38
CA TYR A 242 -9.19 30.43 17.68
C TYR A 242 -8.99 29.21 18.58
N ASP A 243 -8.68 28.05 18.00
CA ASP A 243 -8.69 26.78 18.72
C ASP A 243 -7.62 25.82 18.20
N ILE A 244 -7.32 24.82 19.04
CA ILE A 244 -6.51 23.66 18.69
C ILE A 244 -7.37 22.42 18.88
N ILE A 245 -7.61 21.70 17.79
CA ILE A 245 -8.46 20.53 17.76
C ILE A 245 -7.59 19.29 17.56
N GLU A 246 -7.75 18.31 18.42
CA GLU A 246 -7.13 17.00 18.25
C GLU A 246 -8.15 16.04 17.62
N LYS A 247 -7.73 15.35 16.56
CA LYS A 247 -8.56 14.41 15.83
C LYS A 247 -7.82 13.10 15.64
N ASP A 248 -8.35 12.02 16.25
CA ASP A 248 -7.87 10.67 15.98
C ASP A 248 -8.28 10.24 14.57
N LEU A 249 -7.35 9.60 13.86
CA LEU A 249 -7.52 9.13 12.49
C LEU A 249 -7.70 7.63 12.42
N LEU A 250 -6.78 6.90 13.04
CA LEU A 250 -6.80 5.43 13.05
C LEU A 250 -5.97 4.88 14.21
N ILE A 251 -6.18 3.61 14.51
CA ILE A 251 -5.41 2.84 15.48
C ILE A 251 -4.66 1.77 14.73
N LEU A 252 -3.34 1.70 14.93
CA LEU A 252 -2.51 0.62 14.45
C LEU A 252 -2.65 -0.58 15.38
N ASN A 253 -2.90 -1.73 14.78
CA ASN A 253 -2.96 -3.01 15.48
C ASN A 253 -1.55 -3.57 15.69
N HIS A 254 -1.44 -4.55 16.57
CA HIS A 254 -0.22 -5.32 16.79
C HIS A 254 0.36 -5.86 15.49
N SER A 255 1.67 -5.87 15.40
CA SER A 255 2.42 -6.48 14.32
C SER A 255 3.77 -6.94 14.80
N ASP A 256 4.00 -8.24 14.75
CA ASP A 256 5.30 -8.87 15.10
C ASP A 256 6.38 -8.60 14.05
N GLU A 257 5.98 -8.10 12.89
CA GLU A 257 6.86 -7.75 11.77
C GLU A 257 6.74 -6.28 11.43
N TRP A 258 7.81 -5.71 10.88
CA TRP A 258 7.78 -4.38 10.33
C TRP A 258 6.78 -4.28 9.18
N LYS A 259 5.89 -3.30 9.25
CA LYS A 259 4.93 -2.96 8.20
C LYS A 259 5.10 -1.51 7.78
N LYS A 260 4.83 -1.24 6.51
CA LYS A 260 4.65 0.11 6.00
C LYS A 260 3.17 0.42 5.87
N ILE A 261 2.76 1.61 6.32
CA ILE A 261 1.39 2.11 6.17
C ILE A 261 1.39 3.42 5.38
N TYR A 262 0.34 3.59 4.59
CA TYR A 262 0.05 4.80 3.80
C TYR A 262 -1.31 5.32 4.21
N ILE A 263 -1.38 6.50 4.80
CA ILE A 263 -2.61 7.07 5.35
C ILE A 263 -2.96 8.34 4.59
N ASN A 264 -4.15 8.38 4.00
CA ASN A 264 -4.66 9.59 3.35
C ASN A 264 -5.27 10.53 4.40
N LEU A 265 -4.58 11.61 4.69
CA LEU A 265 -5.00 12.65 5.62
C LEU A 265 -6.00 13.62 4.95
N GLY A 266 -5.92 13.82 3.64
CA GLY A 266 -6.61 14.88 2.91
C GLY A 266 -8.12 14.89 3.11
N SER A 267 -8.77 13.72 3.18
CA SER A 267 -10.20 13.61 3.43
C SER A 267 -10.63 14.13 4.81
N ASN A 268 -9.83 13.88 5.84
CA ASN A 268 -10.09 14.37 7.19
C ASN A 268 -9.76 15.86 7.33
N LEU A 269 -8.64 16.31 6.76
CA LEU A 269 -8.20 17.69 6.83
C LEU A 269 -9.11 18.64 6.07
N SER A 270 -9.72 18.20 4.97
CA SER A 270 -10.68 18.97 4.17
C SER A 270 -11.94 19.39 4.96
N LEU A 271 -12.21 18.76 6.11
CA LEU A 271 -13.30 19.14 7.01
C LEU A 271 -12.97 20.42 7.81
N TYR A 272 -11.72 20.85 7.81
CA TYR A 272 -11.22 22.00 8.57
C TYR A 272 -10.59 23.06 7.63
N PRO A 273 -11.37 23.67 6.72
CA PRO A 273 -10.83 24.56 5.70
C PRO A 273 -10.28 25.90 6.25
N GLN A 274 -10.48 26.18 7.52
CA GLN A 274 -9.97 27.38 8.23
C GLN A 274 -8.70 27.09 9.03
N ALA A 275 -8.22 25.84 9.00
CA ALA A 275 -6.98 25.49 9.70
C ALA A 275 -5.79 26.25 9.12
N ILE A 276 -4.93 26.74 10.02
CA ILE A 276 -3.68 27.40 9.67
C ILE A 276 -2.63 26.36 9.31
N ASP A 277 -2.50 25.35 10.16
CA ASP A 277 -1.59 24.23 9.96
C ASP A 277 -2.02 22.99 10.73
N TYR A 278 -1.30 21.90 10.49
CA TYR A 278 -1.54 20.58 11.05
C TYR A 278 -0.24 19.98 11.57
N LYS A 279 -0.32 19.22 12.67
CA LYS A 279 0.75 18.35 13.15
C LYS A 279 0.25 16.91 13.28
N ILE A 280 1.15 15.93 13.15
CA ILE A 280 0.84 14.54 13.46
C ILE A 280 0.94 14.31 14.95
N ILE A 281 -0.03 13.59 15.51
CA ILE A 281 -0.01 13.17 16.92
C ILE A 281 -0.01 11.64 17.00
N PHE A 282 0.73 11.16 17.99
CA PHE A 282 0.86 9.75 18.34
C PHE A 282 0.42 9.58 19.78
N ARG A 283 -0.41 8.56 20.06
CA ARG A 283 -0.84 8.24 21.42
C ARG A 283 -0.86 6.75 21.63
N ALA A 284 -0.40 6.32 22.79
CA ALA A 284 -0.49 4.94 23.23
C ALA A 284 -0.73 4.89 24.73
N GLY A 285 -1.55 3.97 25.15
CA GLY A 285 -1.67 3.56 26.56
C GLY A 285 -1.32 2.09 26.66
N LEU A 286 -0.64 1.67 27.71
CA LEU A 286 -0.32 0.28 27.96
C LEU A 286 -1.60 -0.54 28.08
N GLU A 287 -1.76 -1.56 27.24
CA GLU A 287 -2.92 -2.43 27.33
C GLU A 287 -2.93 -3.22 28.64
N SER A 288 -4.11 -3.33 29.25
CA SER A 288 -4.29 -3.90 30.59
C SER A 288 -3.79 -5.35 30.75
N GLU A 289 -3.61 -6.05 29.64
CA GLU A 289 -3.16 -7.44 29.60
C GLU A 289 -1.63 -7.56 29.47
N LEU A 290 -0.95 -6.44 29.23
CA LEU A 290 0.49 -6.38 29.04
C LEU A 290 1.19 -5.86 30.30
N SER A 291 2.37 -6.39 30.60
CA SER A 291 3.26 -5.88 31.63
C SER A 291 4.19 -4.78 31.13
N ASP A 292 4.46 -4.83 29.83
CA ASP A 292 5.33 -3.93 29.09
C ASP A 292 4.96 -3.95 27.61
N ALA A 293 5.21 -2.87 26.91
CA ALA A 293 4.97 -2.78 25.47
C ALA A 293 6.08 -1.99 24.78
N HIS A 294 6.37 -2.40 23.53
CA HIS A 294 7.38 -1.80 22.69
C HIS A 294 6.73 -1.40 21.37
N ILE A 295 6.74 -0.11 21.08
CA ILE A 295 6.23 0.45 19.83
C ILE A 295 7.41 1.03 19.08
N LEU A 296 7.76 0.41 17.95
CA LEU A 296 8.82 0.89 17.07
C LEU A 296 8.21 1.57 15.86
N ILE A 297 8.73 2.73 15.52
CA ILE A 297 8.34 3.49 14.33
C ILE A 297 9.57 4.00 13.58
N ASP A 298 9.42 4.15 12.26
CA ASP A 298 10.52 4.60 11.40
C ASP A 298 10.00 5.14 10.07
N ASN A 299 10.86 5.84 9.32
CA ASN A 299 10.61 6.30 7.96
C ASN A 299 9.28 7.05 7.79
N ILE A 300 9.03 7.99 8.71
CA ILE A 300 7.82 8.82 8.71
C ILE A 300 7.98 9.91 7.66
N LYS A 301 6.98 10.04 6.78
CA LYS A 301 6.95 11.08 5.75
C LYS A 301 5.56 11.68 5.64
N ILE A 302 5.46 13.00 5.60
CA ILE A 302 4.27 13.71 5.11
C ILE A 302 4.54 14.12 3.67
N VAL A 303 3.72 13.59 2.76
CA VAL A 303 3.93 13.71 1.32
C VAL A 303 2.70 14.31 0.66
N TYR A 304 2.88 15.34 -0.17
CA TYR A 304 1.82 15.98 -0.95
C TYR A 304 2.38 16.64 -2.20
N ARG A 305 1.44 17.13 -3.05
CA ARG A 305 1.81 17.74 -4.34
C ARG A 305 0.86 18.88 -4.69
#